data_95a5a73faa791fe3a055366f3496016e
#
_entry.id   95a5a73faa791fe3a055366f3496016e
#
_cell.length_a   1.000
_cell.length_b   1.000
_cell.length_c   1.000
_cell.angle_alpha   90.00
_cell.angle_beta   90.00
_cell.angle_gamma   90.00
#
_symmetry.space_group_name_H-M   'P 1'
#
loop_
_entity.id
_entity.type
_entity.pdbx_description
1 polymer ?
#
loop_
_entity_poly.entity_id
_entity_poly.type
_entity_poly.pdbx_seq_one_letter_code
_entity_poly.pdbx_strand_id
1 'polypeptide(L)'
;AAGLDPWATPQAYNNAKDFFQTGVTWSNSVNVAQSFDKGNYSFSLGNTTSDGIVRSTGMDRYNVKLSGEAQLHDNWTTGFNGNFVTSKIKKQGTANDGVTATVYTAPISYTMAGIPSHIEGDPYTQNTFRENWIDDGNWACDNNSFTERSQRFFGNAFLKYSTKFGTDNHKLDVKYQIGDDAYTTNYSDIYGYGTTGYTNGYASEYGFTVNEMNSLLTFTYNWNINEDFVFDALLGNELVDKRISNTQAVGYSFNFPGWNHLNNASVFNSSHEYKRKRTVGNFASLSLAWKNMLYLNVTGRNDIVSSMPRDNRSFFYPSVSLGWVFTEVEALKNDILTFGKIRGSYAEVGMAGEYVPSYYYTPGYGGGFFQGTPIMYPINGNMAYIPYFVVYDPNLKPQNTKSYELGADLTFLNGLVSLNYTYSRQNVKDQIFEVPLAGSTGASSMMMNGGKMHSNVHEITLGISPVDTKNFKLDFAFNFSKIDNYVDELAPGVESIMLGGFVTPQVRAGIGDKFPGIYGV
;
A
#
# COMPACT_ATOMS: atom_id res chain seq x y z
N ALA A 1 -4.51 -43.92 -16.12
CA ALA A 1 -4.81 -44.48 -14.79
C ALA A 1 -3.52 -45.01 -14.21
N ALA A 2 -3.17 -44.63 -12.99
CA ALA A 2 -1.88 -44.91 -12.33
C ALA A 2 -1.67 -46.39 -11.92
N GLY A 3 -2.25 -47.35 -12.63
CA GLY A 3 -2.06 -48.79 -12.37
C GLY A 3 -2.48 -49.26 -10.95
N LEU A 4 -3.31 -48.48 -10.28
CA LEU A 4 -3.78 -48.81 -8.95
C LEU A 4 -4.81 -49.98 -9.00
N ASP A 5 -4.74 -50.86 -8.03
CA ASP A 5 -5.70 -51.96 -7.89
C ASP A 5 -7.12 -51.37 -7.77
N PRO A 6 -8.03 -51.66 -8.68
CA PRO A 6 -9.40 -51.14 -8.64
C PRO A 6 -10.22 -51.70 -7.44
N TRP A 7 -9.69 -52.69 -6.76
CA TRP A 7 -10.31 -53.35 -5.58
C TRP A 7 -9.63 -52.98 -4.24
N ALA A 8 -8.82 -51.93 -4.25
CA ALA A 8 -8.17 -51.44 -3.03
C ALA A 8 -9.21 -50.97 -1.99
N THR A 9 -8.94 -51.20 -0.72
CA THR A 9 -9.73 -50.65 0.38
C THR A 9 -9.66 -49.12 0.35
N PRO A 10 -10.81 -48.39 0.36
CA PRO A 10 -10.81 -46.95 0.40
C PRO A 10 -9.97 -46.41 1.58
N GLN A 11 -9.08 -45.51 1.29
CA GLN A 11 -8.25 -44.83 2.30
C GLN A 11 -8.49 -43.31 2.21
N ALA A 12 -8.39 -42.68 3.38
CA ALA A 12 -8.47 -41.20 3.47
C ALA A 12 -7.08 -40.65 3.76
N TYR A 13 -6.64 -39.72 2.92
CA TYR A 13 -5.34 -39.05 3.02
C TYR A 13 -5.49 -37.61 3.45
N ASN A 14 -4.53 -37.08 4.16
CA ASN A 14 -4.48 -35.67 4.55
C ASN A 14 -3.43 -34.94 3.72
N ASN A 15 -3.77 -34.66 2.47
CA ASN A 15 -2.85 -34.01 1.52
C ASN A 15 -2.30 -32.68 2.04
N ALA A 16 -3.08 -31.91 2.79
CA ALA A 16 -2.61 -30.65 3.37
C ALA A 16 -1.50 -30.88 4.42
N LYS A 17 -1.65 -31.88 5.30
CA LYS A 17 -0.63 -32.21 6.28
C LYS A 17 0.66 -32.73 5.62
N ASP A 18 0.52 -33.49 4.54
CA ASP A 18 1.66 -34.15 3.88
C ASP A 18 2.41 -33.19 2.93
N PHE A 19 1.73 -32.16 2.43
CA PHE A 19 2.28 -31.19 1.51
C PHE A 19 2.99 -30.03 2.21
N PHE A 20 2.36 -29.45 3.25
CA PHE A 20 2.92 -28.31 3.95
C PHE A 20 4.02 -28.72 4.94
N GLN A 21 5.06 -27.92 4.99
CA GLN A 21 6.15 -28.05 5.94
C GLN A 21 6.06 -27.00 7.06
N THR A 22 6.83 -27.18 8.12
CA THR A 22 6.98 -26.15 9.14
C THR A 22 7.86 -25.02 8.60
N GLY A 23 7.28 -23.81 8.49
CA GLY A 23 8.05 -22.61 8.18
C GLY A 23 8.85 -22.15 9.40
N VAL A 24 10.07 -21.68 9.15
CA VAL A 24 10.97 -21.15 10.19
C VAL A 24 11.47 -19.77 9.78
N THR A 25 11.35 -18.82 10.70
CA THR A 25 11.90 -17.47 10.49
C THR A 25 12.95 -17.18 11.54
N TRP A 26 14.12 -16.77 11.09
CA TRP A 26 15.24 -16.38 11.91
C TRP A 26 15.61 -14.92 11.66
N SER A 27 15.58 -14.10 12.71
CA SER A 27 15.91 -12.68 12.60
C SER A 27 17.02 -12.33 13.58
N ASN A 28 18.04 -11.63 13.07
CA ASN A 28 19.15 -11.10 13.85
C ASN A 28 19.24 -9.60 13.65
N SER A 29 19.57 -8.87 14.70
CA SER A 29 19.87 -7.46 14.60
C SER A 29 20.94 -7.04 15.57
N VAL A 30 21.79 -6.11 15.13
CA VAL A 30 22.79 -5.44 15.96
C VAL A 30 22.58 -3.95 15.80
N ASN A 31 22.48 -3.25 16.91
CA ASN A 31 22.38 -1.79 16.94
C ASN A 31 23.48 -1.23 17.84
N VAL A 32 24.22 -0.26 17.31
CA VAL A 32 25.23 0.50 18.05
C VAL A 32 24.83 1.97 17.98
N ALA A 33 24.66 2.60 19.14
CA ALA A 33 24.33 4.01 19.23
C ALA A 33 25.21 4.67 20.29
N GLN A 34 25.62 5.91 20.02
CA GLN A 34 26.37 6.71 20.95
C GLN A 34 25.94 8.18 20.90
N SER A 35 25.81 8.78 22.04
CA SER A 35 25.60 10.22 22.20
C SER A 35 26.87 10.88 22.78
N PHE A 36 27.14 12.10 22.37
CA PHE A 36 28.21 12.96 22.83
C PHE A 36 27.69 14.39 22.97
N ASP A 37 28.44 15.30 23.53
CA ASP A 37 27.96 16.65 23.91
C ASP A 37 27.27 17.40 22.76
N LYS A 38 27.74 17.24 21.53
CA LYS A 38 27.24 17.98 20.36
C LYS A 38 26.57 17.10 19.29
N GLY A 39 26.16 15.88 19.64
CA GLY A 39 25.49 15.05 18.69
C GLY A 39 25.31 13.59 19.09
N ASN A 40 24.82 12.83 18.17
CA ASN A 40 24.65 11.38 18.31
C ASN A 40 24.81 10.69 16.97
N TYR A 41 25.08 9.40 17.01
CA TYR A 41 24.98 8.54 15.83
C TYR A 41 24.41 7.19 16.22
N SER A 42 23.81 6.53 15.26
CA SER A 42 23.44 5.12 15.38
C SER A 42 23.71 4.37 14.09
N PHE A 43 24.12 3.12 14.25
CA PHE A 43 24.34 2.16 13.19
C PHE A 43 23.61 0.88 13.51
N SER A 44 22.83 0.36 12.57
CA SER A 44 22.09 -0.89 12.74
C SER A 44 22.31 -1.80 11.55
N LEU A 45 22.52 -3.08 11.84
CA LEU A 45 22.51 -4.17 10.87
C LEU A 45 21.40 -5.14 11.22
N GLY A 46 20.69 -5.63 10.24
CA GLY A 46 19.67 -6.65 10.41
C GLY A 46 19.68 -7.66 9.29
N ASN A 47 19.36 -8.90 9.64
CA ASN A 47 19.16 -10.01 8.72
C ASN A 47 17.90 -10.76 9.12
N THR A 48 17.08 -11.13 8.14
CA THR A 48 15.96 -12.05 8.33
C THR A 48 16.00 -13.09 7.23
N THR A 49 16.04 -14.36 7.63
CA THR A 49 15.91 -15.52 6.73
C THR A 49 14.65 -16.29 7.13
N SER A 50 13.82 -16.62 6.17
CA SER A 50 12.57 -17.33 6.38
C SER A 50 12.40 -18.45 5.37
N ASP A 51 12.17 -19.66 5.84
CA ASP A 51 11.68 -20.76 5.02
C ASP A 51 10.15 -20.77 5.09
N GLY A 52 9.49 -20.89 3.93
CA GLY A 52 8.04 -20.89 3.84
C GLY A 52 7.41 -22.21 4.21
N ILE A 53 6.10 -22.21 4.43
CA ILE A 53 5.30 -23.42 4.66
C ILE A 53 5.14 -24.29 3.40
N VAL A 54 5.33 -23.71 2.22
CA VAL A 54 5.40 -24.42 0.95
C VAL A 54 6.88 -24.61 0.61
N ARG A 55 7.27 -25.81 0.23
CA ARG A 55 8.66 -26.07 -0.15
C ARG A 55 9.10 -25.21 -1.33
N SER A 56 10.38 -24.92 -1.43
CA SER A 56 10.97 -24.00 -2.43
C SER A 56 10.54 -22.55 -2.30
N THR A 57 9.82 -22.16 -1.21
CA THR A 57 9.50 -20.77 -0.90
C THR A 57 10.30 -20.25 0.29
N GLY A 58 10.57 -18.97 0.31
CA GLY A 58 11.32 -18.36 1.40
C GLY A 58 11.71 -16.92 1.12
N MET A 59 12.36 -16.29 2.10
CA MET A 59 12.81 -14.91 2.02
C MET A 59 14.17 -14.75 2.70
N ASP A 60 15.08 -14.06 2.02
CA ASP A 60 16.29 -13.50 2.61
C ASP A 60 16.20 -11.97 2.54
N ARG A 61 16.40 -11.31 3.67
CA ARG A 61 16.38 -9.84 3.77
C ARG A 61 17.56 -9.37 4.62
N TYR A 62 18.23 -8.34 4.11
CA TYR A 62 19.30 -7.62 4.81
C TYR A 62 18.98 -6.14 4.85
N ASN A 63 19.24 -5.51 5.98
CA ASN A 63 19.09 -4.07 6.14
C ASN A 63 20.27 -3.45 6.88
N VAL A 64 20.65 -2.27 6.40
CA VAL A 64 21.67 -1.42 7.01
C VAL A 64 21.05 -0.06 7.25
N LYS A 65 21.19 0.47 8.46
CA LYS A 65 20.74 1.83 8.79
C LYS A 65 21.90 2.59 9.41
N LEU A 66 22.08 3.82 8.95
CA LEU A 66 23.01 4.77 9.53
C LEU A 66 22.29 6.09 9.76
N SER A 67 22.39 6.65 10.95
CA SER A 67 21.85 7.98 11.25
C SER A 67 22.77 8.74 12.19
N GLY A 68 22.71 10.06 12.09
CA GLY A 68 23.47 10.93 12.96
C GLY A 68 22.92 12.34 12.95
N GLU A 69 23.14 13.03 14.07
CA GLU A 69 22.83 14.44 14.23
C GLU A 69 24.00 15.12 14.93
N ALA A 70 24.37 16.31 14.48
CA ALA A 70 25.44 17.08 15.07
C ALA A 70 25.12 18.57 15.13
N GLN A 71 25.43 19.20 16.24
CA GLN A 71 25.44 20.65 16.38
C GLN A 71 26.77 21.18 15.81
N LEU A 72 26.68 21.85 14.66
CA LEU A 72 27.84 22.42 13.96
C LEU A 72 28.32 23.70 14.61
N HIS A 73 27.38 24.49 15.12
CA HIS A 73 27.58 25.75 15.82
C HIS A 73 26.40 25.97 16.78
N ASP A 74 26.46 26.97 17.66
CA ASP A 74 25.40 27.23 18.65
C ASP A 74 23.98 27.28 18.07
N ASN A 75 23.84 27.78 16.83
CA ASN A 75 22.55 27.94 16.16
C ASN A 75 22.34 26.94 15.01
N TRP A 76 23.35 26.15 14.67
CA TRP A 76 23.28 25.27 13.49
C TRP A 76 23.34 23.80 13.85
N THR A 77 22.35 23.06 13.44
CA THR A 77 22.28 21.60 13.59
C THR A 77 22.12 20.96 12.22
N THR A 78 22.84 19.90 11.98
CA THR A 78 22.69 19.06 10.79
C THR A 78 22.45 17.61 11.20
N GLY A 79 21.76 16.88 10.35
CA GLY A 79 21.57 15.45 10.57
C GLY A 79 21.31 14.72 9.28
N PHE A 80 21.51 13.44 9.32
CA PHE A 80 21.21 12.54 8.21
C PHE A 80 20.67 11.21 8.73
N ASN A 81 19.91 10.54 7.88
CA ASN A 81 19.39 9.20 8.07
C ASN A 81 19.43 8.49 6.72
N GLY A 82 20.08 7.35 6.65
CA GLY A 82 20.16 6.52 5.46
C GLY A 82 19.85 5.07 5.79
N ASN A 83 19.02 4.44 4.98
CA ASN A 83 18.64 3.04 5.12
C ASN A 83 18.86 2.35 3.78
N PHE A 84 19.51 1.20 3.79
CA PHE A 84 19.60 0.31 2.65
C PHE A 84 18.97 -1.03 3.00
N VAL A 85 18.09 -1.51 2.13
CA VAL A 85 17.42 -2.80 2.31
C VAL A 85 17.55 -3.59 1.01
N THR A 86 17.94 -4.85 1.11
CA THR A 86 17.86 -5.80 0.00
C THR A 86 17.10 -7.02 0.43
N SER A 87 16.25 -7.55 -0.45
CA SER A 87 15.50 -8.78 -0.21
C SER A 87 15.42 -9.64 -1.45
N LYS A 88 15.40 -10.95 -1.22
CA LYS A 88 15.08 -11.96 -2.22
C LYS A 88 13.97 -12.84 -1.68
N ILE A 89 12.88 -12.93 -2.41
CA ILE A 89 11.72 -13.74 -2.04
C ILE A 89 11.51 -14.79 -3.13
N LYS A 90 11.38 -16.04 -2.73
CA LYS A 90 10.95 -17.15 -3.58
C LYS A 90 9.51 -17.47 -3.26
N LYS A 91 8.67 -17.52 -4.27
CA LYS A 91 7.21 -17.70 -4.17
C LYS A 91 6.75 -18.91 -4.98
N GLN A 92 5.49 -19.28 -4.80
CA GLN A 92 4.77 -20.20 -5.66
C GLN A 92 3.44 -19.57 -6.11
N GLY A 93 2.84 -20.12 -7.15
CA GLY A 93 1.53 -19.69 -7.62
C GLY A 93 0.46 -19.81 -6.54
N THR A 94 -0.40 -18.79 -6.38
CA THR A 94 -1.37 -18.68 -5.28
C THR A 94 -2.83 -18.62 -5.74
N ALA A 95 -3.12 -18.44 -7.02
CA ALA A 95 -4.49 -18.35 -7.55
C ALA A 95 -5.21 -19.72 -7.55
N ASN A 96 -6.35 -19.80 -8.23
CA ASN A 96 -7.16 -21.02 -8.34
C ASN A 96 -6.42 -22.22 -8.96
N ASP A 97 -5.40 -21.96 -9.71
CA ASP A 97 -4.47 -22.90 -10.36
C ASP A 97 -3.13 -23.03 -9.60
N GLY A 98 -3.00 -22.35 -8.47
CA GLY A 98 -1.79 -22.40 -7.64
C GLY A 98 -1.69 -23.65 -6.77
N VAL A 99 -0.50 -23.90 -6.23
CA VAL A 99 -0.18 -25.11 -5.43
C VAL A 99 -1.11 -25.34 -4.24
N THR A 100 -1.58 -24.27 -3.59
CA THR A 100 -2.52 -24.38 -2.46
C THR A 100 -3.89 -24.85 -2.91
N ALA A 101 -4.39 -24.36 -4.05
CA ALA A 101 -5.65 -24.81 -4.63
C ALA A 101 -5.60 -26.30 -4.97
N THR A 102 -4.48 -26.76 -5.54
CA THR A 102 -4.26 -28.19 -5.84
C THR A 102 -4.41 -29.05 -4.59
N VAL A 103 -3.75 -28.67 -3.50
CA VAL A 103 -3.77 -29.41 -2.23
C VAL A 103 -5.17 -29.52 -1.65
N TYR A 104 -5.94 -28.42 -1.65
CA TYR A 104 -7.27 -28.36 -1.04
C TYR A 104 -8.40 -28.91 -1.93
N THR A 105 -8.19 -28.99 -3.25
CA THR A 105 -9.17 -29.58 -4.16
C THR A 105 -8.91 -31.04 -4.48
N ALA A 106 -7.77 -31.60 -4.05
CA ALA A 106 -7.47 -33.03 -4.22
C ALA A 106 -8.51 -33.88 -3.48
N PRO A 107 -9.07 -34.92 -4.12
CA PRO A 107 -9.99 -35.85 -3.45
C PRO A 107 -9.30 -36.50 -2.24
N ILE A 108 -10.06 -36.73 -1.18
CA ILE A 108 -9.54 -37.36 0.05
C ILE A 108 -8.96 -38.76 -0.20
N SER A 109 -9.40 -39.45 -1.26
CA SER A 109 -8.90 -40.74 -1.69
C SER A 109 -7.63 -40.69 -2.54
N TYR A 110 -7.20 -39.50 -2.94
CA TYR A 110 -5.98 -39.27 -3.71
C TYR A 110 -4.83 -38.92 -2.77
N THR A 111 -3.66 -39.55 -2.93
CA THR A 111 -2.47 -39.26 -2.13
C THR A 111 -1.42 -38.54 -2.97
N MET A 112 -1.22 -37.23 -2.68
CA MET A 112 -0.16 -36.45 -3.33
C MET A 112 1.26 -36.90 -2.91
N ALA A 113 1.40 -37.46 -1.71
CA ALA A 113 2.68 -37.97 -1.21
C ALA A 113 3.02 -39.39 -1.72
N GLY A 114 1.99 -40.19 -2.04
CA GLY A 114 2.17 -41.59 -2.45
C GLY A 114 2.21 -41.82 -3.97
N ILE A 115 1.81 -40.81 -4.75
CA ILE A 115 1.82 -40.88 -6.22
C ILE A 115 2.96 -39.97 -6.74
N PRO A 116 3.88 -40.48 -7.59
CA PRO A 116 4.88 -39.63 -8.22
C PRO A 116 4.26 -38.44 -8.93
N SER A 117 4.83 -37.25 -8.80
CA SER A 117 4.29 -36.01 -9.39
C SER A 117 4.35 -35.97 -10.93
N HIS A 118 5.09 -36.90 -11.54
CA HIS A 118 5.27 -37.02 -13.01
C HIS A 118 5.34 -38.48 -13.44
N ILE A 119 5.19 -38.74 -14.71
CA ILE A 119 5.30 -40.07 -15.31
C ILE A 119 6.76 -40.54 -15.27
N GLU A 120 6.98 -41.80 -14.94
CA GLU A 120 8.31 -42.39 -14.92
C GLU A 120 9.00 -42.25 -16.28
N GLY A 121 10.22 -41.70 -16.30
CA GLY A 121 10.99 -41.45 -17.51
C GLY A 121 10.60 -40.18 -18.29
N ASP A 122 9.54 -39.48 -17.90
CA ASP A 122 9.14 -38.20 -18.50
C ASP A 122 8.83 -37.15 -17.41
N PRO A 123 9.83 -36.36 -16.98
CA PRO A 123 9.64 -35.36 -15.93
C PRO A 123 8.77 -34.16 -16.34
N TYR A 124 8.40 -34.05 -17.60
CA TYR A 124 7.58 -32.95 -18.13
C TYR A 124 6.10 -33.30 -18.30
N THR A 125 5.72 -34.57 -18.12
CA THR A 125 4.32 -34.99 -18.09
C THR A 125 3.93 -35.29 -16.65
N GLN A 126 3.01 -34.48 -16.13
CA GLN A 126 2.55 -34.54 -14.74
C GLN A 126 1.59 -35.71 -14.48
N ASN A 127 1.63 -36.25 -13.26
CA ASN A 127 0.57 -37.06 -12.70
C ASN A 127 -0.35 -36.18 -11.86
N THR A 128 -1.40 -35.62 -12.47
CA THR A 128 -2.37 -34.80 -11.75
C THR A 128 -3.72 -35.54 -11.66
N PHE A 129 -4.45 -35.33 -10.56
CA PHE A 129 -5.79 -35.90 -10.38
C PHE A 129 -6.85 -35.19 -11.24
N ARG A 130 -6.51 -34.07 -11.88
CA ARG A 130 -7.42 -33.25 -12.69
C ARG A 130 -6.70 -32.72 -13.93
N GLU A 131 -6.56 -33.59 -14.92
CA GLU A 131 -5.87 -33.28 -16.16
C GLU A 131 -6.38 -32.00 -16.81
N ASN A 132 -5.44 -31.22 -17.37
CA ASN A 132 -5.67 -29.97 -18.12
C ASN A 132 -6.33 -28.83 -17.31
N TRP A 133 -6.46 -28.93 -16.00
CA TRP A 133 -7.09 -27.91 -15.17
C TRP A 133 -6.17 -27.36 -14.09
N ILE A 134 -5.32 -28.22 -13.51
CA ILE A 134 -4.54 -27.88 -12.34
C ILE A 134 -3.25 -28.71 -12.33
N ASP A 135 -2.15 -28.07 -12.00
CA ASP A 135 -0.86 -28.74 -11.84
C ASP A 135 -0.84 -29.61 -10.59
N ASP A 136 -0.04 -30.70 -10.60
CA ASP A 136 0.34 -31.33 -9.36
C ASP A 136 1.18 -30.36 -8.50
N GLY A 137 0.80 -30.19 -7.21
CA GLY A 137 1.44 -29.21 -6.34
C GLY A 137 2.93 -29.48 -6.09
N ASN A 138 3.35 -30.77 -6.03
CA ASN A 138 4.74 -31.12 -5.88
C ASN A 138 5.53 -30.88 -7.16
N TRP A 139 4.94 -31.21 -8.30
CA TRP A 139 5.54 -30.96 -9.61
C TRP A 139 5.74 -29.47 -9.85
N ALA A 140 4.73 -28.64 -9.52
CA ALA A 140 4.79 -27.19 -9.67
C ALA A 140 5.90 -26.58 -8.79
N CYS A 141 6.08 -27.06 -7.56
CA CYS A 141 7.18 -26.62 -6.69
C CYS A 141 8.57 -26.92 -7.25
N ASP A 142 8.72 -27.96 -8.07
CA ASP A 142 10.00 -28.37 -8.66
C ASP A 142 10.28 -27.70 -10.00
N ASN A 143 9.23 -27.40 -10.78
CA ASN A 143 9.36 -26.97 -12.17
C ASN A 143 9.04 -25.49 -12.39
N ASN A 144 8.24 -24.87 -11.52
CA ASN A 144 7.90 -23.45 -11.60
C ASN A 144 8.74 -22.63 -10.60
N SER A 145 9.10 -21.42 -10.97
CA SER A 145 9.92 -20.55 -10.13
C SER A 145 9.43 -19.10 -10.21
N PHE A 146 9.09 -18.53 -9.06
CA PHE A 146 8.68 -17.13 -8.93
C PHE A 146 9.60 -16.44 -7.95
N THR A 147 10.43 -15.54 -8.46
CA THR A 147 11.43 -14.84 -7.66
C THR A 147 11.20 -13.33 -7.71
N GLU A 148 11.24 -12.71 -6.55
CA GLU A 148 11.26 -11.26 -6.40
C GLU A 148 12.57 -10.84 -5.77
N ARG A 149 13.24 -9.84 -6.35
CA ARG A 149 14.47 -9.24 -5.80
C ARG A 149 14.28 -7.74 -5.71
N SER A 150 14.38 -7.20 -4.50
CA SER A 150 14.27 -5.77 -4.26
C SER A 150 15.53 -5.22 -3.63
N GLN A 151 15.93 -4.04 -4.09
CA GLN A 151 16.99 -3.22 -3.50
C GLN A 151 16.44 -1.82 -3.33
N ARG A 152 16.51 -1.28 -2.11
CA ARG A 152 15.97 0.03 -1.77
C ARG A 152 16.96 0.80 -0.92
N PHE A 153 17.20 2.03 -1.32
CA PHE A 153 17.81 3.05 -0.48
C PHE A 153 16.75 4.12 -0.18
N PHE A 154 16.63 4.50 1.08
CA PHE A 154 15.82 5.65 1.46
C PHE A 154 16.47 6.39 2.63
N GLY A 155 16.39 7.70 2.57
CA GLY A 155 17.01 8.52 3.60
C GLY A 155 16.80 10.00 3.37
N ASN A 156 17.32 10.78 4.31
CA ASN A 156 17.29 12.23 4.23
C ASN A 156 18.51 12.86 4.92
N ALA A 157 18.78 14.09 4.55
CA ALA A 157 19.70 14.97 5.26
C ALA A 157 19.02 16.32 5.47
N PHE A 158 19.36 16.99 6.55
CA PHE A 158 18.84 18.32 6.86
C PHE A 158 19.89 19.26 7.41
N LEU A 159 19.62 20.54 7.23
CA LEU A 159 20.30 21.64 7.90
C LEU A 159 19.23 22.50 8.59
N LYS A 160 19.42 22.76 9.88
CA LYS A 160 18.52 23.58 10.71
C LYS A 160 19.28 24.73 11.33
N TYR A 161 18.72 25.92 11.21
CA TYR A 161 19.11 27.11 11.94
C TYR A 161 18.09 27.38 13.03
N SER A 162 18.52 27.58 14.26
CA SER A 162 17.67 27.89 15.42
C SER A 162 18.17 29.15 16.11
N THR A 163 17.29 30.09 16.39
CA THR A 163 17.62 31.29 17.13
C THR A 163 16.53 31.68 18.10
N LYS A 164 16.92 32.27 19.21
CA LYS A 164 16.03 32.91 20.17
C LYS A 164 16.26 34.39 20.18
N PHE A 165 15.25 35.21 20.46
CA PHE A 165 15.31 36.64 20.54
C PHE A 165 14.27 37.21 21.51
N GLY A 166 14.35 38.52 21.79
CA GLY A 166 13.62 39.13 22.89
C GLY A 166 14.17 38.67 24.22
N THR A 167 13.32 38.33 25.17
CA THR A 167 13.68 37.75 26.48
C THR A 167 13.64 36.23 26.45
N ASP A 168 14.12 35.63 25.36
CA ASP A 168 14.08 34.18 25.07
C ASP A 168 12.65 33.60 24.89
N ASN A 169 11.65 34.45 24.86
CA ASN A 169 10.26 34.03 24.65
C ASN A 169 9.85 33.86 23.18
N HIS A 170 10.77 34.21 22.27
CA HIS A 170 10.61 33.98 20.83
C HIS A 170 11.65 32.99 20.34
N LYS A 171 11.24 32.01 19.60
CA LYS A 171 12.14 31.05 18.94
C LYS A 171 11.77 30.94 17.46
N LEU A 172 12.79 30.99 16.60
CA LEU A 172 12.64 30.73 15.17
C LEU A 172 13.56 29.58 14.76
N ASP A 173 12.98 28.56 14.15
CA ASP A 173 13.68 27.48 13.51
C ASP A 173 13.45 27.54 11.99
N VAL A 174 14.53 27.51 11.21
CA VAL A 174 14.49 27.36 9.76
C VAL A 174 15.16 26.05 9.42
N LYS A 175 14.44 25.12 8.80
CA LYS A 175 14.96 23.80 8.44
C LYS A 175 14.76 23.55 6.95
N TYR A 176 15.84 23.16 6.28
CA TYR A 176 15.80 22.60 4.94
C TYR A 176 16.20 21.14 5.00
N GLN A 177 15.37 20.28 4.40
CA GLN A 177 15.59 18.85 4.35
C GLN A 177 15.45 18.38 2.90
N ILE A 178 16.36 17.51 2.48
CA ILE A 178 16.27 16.77 1.22
C ILE A 178 16.25 15.28 1.55
N GLY A 179 15.38 14.55 0.87
CA GLY A 179 15.26 13.10 1.01
C GLY A 179 15.14 12.43 -0.35
N ASP A 180 15.50 11.17 -0.39
CA ASP A 180 15.35 10.30 -1.55
C ASP A 180 14.90 8.92 -1.11
N ASP A 181 13.97 8.34 -1.88
CA ASP A 181 13.54 6.95 -1.77
C ASP A 181 13.65 6.31 -3.16
N ALA A 182 14.72 5.54 -3.34
CA ALA A 182 15.05 4.90 -4.61
C ALA A 182 15.04 3.39 -4.44
N TYR A 183 14.24 2.69 -5.25
CA TYR A 183 14.23 1.23 -5.24
C TYR A 183 14.00 0.64 -6.62
N THR A 184 14.57 -0.55 -6.78
CA THR A 184 14.33 -1.42 -7.93
C THR A 184 13.84 -2.76 -7.44
N THR A 185 12.72 -3.22 -7.98
CA THR A 185 12.21 -4.57 -7.75
C THR A 185 12.13 -5.30 -9.08
N ASN A 186 12.80 -6.45 -9.16
CA ASN A 186 12.82 -7.31 -10.32
C ASN A 186 12.10 -8.62 -9.98
N TYR A 187 11.27 -9.06 -10.90
CA TYR A 187 10.52 -10.30 -10.84
C TYR A 187 10.98 -11.23 -11.97
N SER A 188 11.06 -12.51 -11.64
CA SER A 188 11.31 -13.58 -12.60
C SER A 188 10.24 -14.64 -12.36
N ASP A 189 9.27 -14.72 -13.27
CA ASP A 189 8.17 -15.67 -13.21
C ASP A 189 8.34 -16.69 -14.32
N ILE A 190 8.59 -17.93 -13.95
CA ILE A 190 8.88 -19.01 -14.86
C ILE A 190 7.89 -20.15 -14.61
N TYR A 191 7.15 -20.51 -15.64
CA TYR A 191 6.37 -21.74 -15.72
C TYR A 191 7.15 -22.73 -16.57
N GLY A 192 7.54 -23.85 -15.97
CA GLY A 192 8.31 -24.89 -16.61
C GLY A 192 7.59 -25.57 -17.77
N TYR A 193 8.35 -26.26 -18.59
CA TYR A 193 7.80 -27.07 -19.68
C TYR A 193 6.89 -28.16 -19.10
N GLY A 194 5.65 -28.27 -19.59
CA GLY A 194 4.65 -29.20 -19.06
C GLY A 194 3.65 -28.57 -18.08
N THR A 195 3.75 -27.26 -17.76
CA THR A 195 2.81 -26.56 -16.89
C THR A 195 1.45 -26.42 -17.56
N THR A 196 0.37 -26.65 -16.83
CA THR A 196 -1.01 -26.42 -17.29
C THR A 196 -1.19 -24.97 -17.73
N GLY A 197 -1.74 -24.77 -18.93
CA GLY A 197 -1.87 -23.44 -19.55
C GLY A 197 -0.61 -22.92 -20.24
N TYR A 198 0.57 -23.46 -19.90
CA TYR A 198 1.86 -23.14 -20.52
C TYR A 198 2.63 -24.43 -20.88
N THR A 199 2.02 -25.32 -21.60
CA THR A 199 2.56 -26.67 -21.88
C THR A 199 3.96 -26.68 -22.49
N ASN A 200 4.29 -25.65 -23.28
CA ASN A 200 5.63 -25.46 -23.84
C ASN A 200 6.49 -24.48 -23.03
N GLY A 201 6.08 -24.14 -21.79
CA GLY A 201 6.80 -23.21 -20.93
C GLY A 201 6.55 -21.73 -21.23
N TYR A 202 6.84 -20.93 -20.22
CA TYR A 202 6.69 -19.48 -20.20
C TYR A 202 7.72 -18.86 -19.28
N ALA A 203 8.29 -17.72 -19.67
CA ALA A 203 9.16 -16.92 -18.82
C ALA A 203 8.81 -15.44 -18.92
N SER A 204 8.67 -14.75 -17.79
CA SER A 204 8.50 -13.32 -17.72
C SER A 204 9.55 -12.72 -16.79
N GLU A 205 10.39 -11.86 -17.34
CA GLU A 205 11.31 -11.02 -16.57
C GLU A 205 10.79 -9.60 -16.61
N TYR A 206 10.38 -9.08 -15.45
CA TYR A 206 9.83 -7.74 -15.36
C TYR A 206 10.29 -7.05 -14.08
N GLY A 207 10.26 -5.74 -14.09
CA GLY A 207 10.64 -4.98 -12.93
C GLY A 207 10.32 -3.51 -13.07
N PHE A 208 10.38 -2.83 -11.95
CA PHE A 208 10.22 -1.39 -11.91
C PHE A 208 11.29 -0.75 -11.04
N THR A 209 11.70 0.41 -11.48
CA THR A 209 12.56 1.32 -10.71
C THR A 209 11.75 2.53 -10.33
N VAL A 210 11.70 2.84 -9.05
CA VAL A 210 11.07 4.05 -8.50
C VAL A 210 12.15 4.92 -7.90
N ASN A 211 12.11 6.21 -8.21
CA ASN A 211 12.89 7.23 -7.52
C ASN A 211 11.94 8.36 -7.12
N GLU A 212 11.88 8.65 -5.82
CA GLU A 212 11.05 9.71 -5.25
C GLU A 212 11.93 10.65 -4.44
N MET A 213 12.25 11.79 -5.04
CA MET A 213 13.00 12.85 -4.39
C MET A 213 12.04 13.82 -3.70
N ASN A 214 12.34 14.16 -2.46
CA ASN A 214 11.58 15.09 -1.63
C ASN A 214 12.48 16.23 -1.16
N SER A 215 11.96 17.46 -1.23
CA SER A 215 12.60 18.68 -0.69
C SER A 215 11.59 19.40 0.19
N LEU A 216 11.98 19.70 1.42
CA LEU A 216 11.11 20.32 2.43
C LEU A 216 11.84 21.49 3.10
N LEU A 217 11.28 22.69 2.92
CA LEU A 217 11.69 23.90 3.63
C LEU A 217 10.60 24.28 4.64
N THR A 218 10.98 24.47 5.90
CA THR A 218 10.07 24.89 6.97
C THR A 218 10.61 26.06 7.77
N PHE A 219 9.71 26.94 8.15
CA PHE A 219 9.92 28.03 9.11
C PHE A 219 8.97 27.79 10.27
N THR A 220 9.52 27.51 11.46
CA THR A 220 8.74 27.30 12.67
C THR A 220 9.02 28.44 13.64
N TYR A 221 7.97 29.11 14.06
CA TYR A 221 8.04 30.22 15.01
C TYR A 221 7.25 29.86 16.25
N ASN A 222 7.89 29.91 17.42
CA ASN A 222 7.28 29.68 18.72
C ASN A 222 7.35 30.98 19.50
N TRP A 223 6.24 31.37 20.12
CA TRP A 223 6.13 32.55 20.95
C TRP A 223 5.39 32.26 22.25
N ASN A 224 6.12 32.28 23.35
CA ASN A 224 5.53 32.29 24.69
C ASN A 224 5.10 33.73 25.02
N ILE A 225 3.84 34.07 24.70
CA ILE A 225 3.31 35.42 24.83
C ILE A 225 3.36 35.85 26.31
N ASN A 226 2.90 34.96 27.18
CA ASN A 226 2.97 35.06 28.62
C ASN A 226 2.77 33.66 29.24
N GLU A 227 2.61 33.59 30.59
CA GLU A 227 2.38 32.33 31.30
C GLU A 227 1.10 31.60 30.87
N ASP A 228 0.11 32.33 30.35
CA ASP A 228 -1.19 31.79 29.95
C ASP A 228 -1.27 31.44 28.45
N PHE A 229 -0.52 32.12 27.59
CA PHE A 229 -0.66 32.00 26.13
C PHE A 229 0.64 31.56 25.44
N VAL A 230 0.52 30.50 24.64
CA VAL A 230 1.58 30.01 23.74
C VAL A 230 1.05 30.03 22.32
N PHE A 231 1.82 30.61 21.42
CA PHE A 231 1.52 30.68 19.98
C PHE A 231 2.62 30.00 19.18
N ASP A 232 2.21 29.11 18.25
CA ASP A 232 3.10 28.45 17.31
C ASP A 232 2.63 28.71 15.89
N ALA A 233 3.56 29.00 14.99
CA ALA A 233 3.30 29.14 13.56
C ALA A 233 4.32 28.32 12.77
N LEU A 234 3.85 27.59 11.78
CA LEU A 234 4.66 26.84 10.82
C LEU A 234 4.28 27.26 9.41
N LEU A 235 5.27 27.62 8.60
CA LEU A 235 5.15 27.78 7.16
C LEU A 235 6.05 26.76 6.48
N GLY A 236 5.58 26.13 5.42
CA GLY A 236 6.35 25.12 4.71
C GLY A 236 6.11 25.09 3.22
N ASN A 237 7.15 24.69 2.52
CA ASN A 237 7.14 24.36 1.10
C ASN A 237 7.71 22.96 0.91
N GLU A 238 6.97 22.11 0.22
CA GLU A 238 7.37 20.76 -0.12
C GLU A 238 7.37 20.56 -1.62
N LEU A 239 8.38 19.89 -2.15
CA LEU A 239 8.45 19.47 -3.54
C LEU A 239 8.74 17.97 -3.56
N VAL A 240 7.88 17.22 -4.26
CA VAL A 240 8.05 15.78 -4.52
C VAL A 240 8.18 15.55 -6.02
N ASP A 241 9.25 14.87 -6.45
CA ASP A 241 9.48 14.45 -7.85
C ASP A 241 9.56 12.91 -7.86
N LYS A 242 8.50 12.25 -8.29
CA LYS A 242 8.41 10.80 -8.38
C LYS A 242 8.55 10.34 -9.83
N ARG A 243 9.45 9.39 -10.06
CA ARG A 243 9.73 8.77 -11.35
C ARG A 243 9.58 7.27 -11.22
N ILE A 244 8.88 6.68 -12.18
CA ILE A 244 8.66 5.24 -12.25
C ILE A 244 9.04 4.78 -13.66
N SER A 245 9.89 3.77 -13.75
CA SER A 245 10.25 3.11 -15.00
C SER A 245 9.94 1.64 -14.88
N ASN A 246 9.07 1.11 -15.72
CA ASN A 246 8.70 -0.30 -15.79
C ASN A 246 9.30 -0.91 -17.04
N THR A 247 9.90 -2.08 -16.91
CA THR A 247 10.40 -2.88 -18.03
C THR A 247 9.89 -4.30 -17.92
N GLN A 248 9.54 -4.90 -19.05
CA GLN A 248 9.09 -6.28 -19.10
C GLN A 248 9.60 -6.95 -20.38
N ALA A 249 10.03 -8.20 -20.24
CA ALA A 249 10.30 -9.11 -21.34
C ALA A 249 9.59 -10.43 -21.07
N VAL A 250 8.80 -10.89 -22.03
CA VAL A 250 8.01 -12.11 -21.91
C VAL A 250 8.40 -13.05 -23.04
N GLY A 251 8.61 -14.32 -22.72
CA GLY A 251 8.89 -15.37 -23.67
C GLY A 251 7.91 -16.52 -23.55
N TYR A 252 7.39 -16.95 -24.68
CA TYR A 252 6.46 -18.06 -24.79
C TYR A 252 7.07 -19.20 -25.58
N SER A 253 6.66 -20.42 -25.25
CA SER A 253 7.01 -21.65 -25.97
C SER A 253 8.52 -21.88 -26.05
N PHE A 254 9.07 -22.52 -25.05
CA PHE A 254 10.48 -22.92 -25.04
C PHE A 254 10.78 -23.87 -26.19
N ASN A 255 11.93 -23.70 -26.83
CA ASN A 255 12.36 -24.51 -27.95
C ASN A 255 12.64 -25.98 -27.55
N PHE A 256 13.00 -26.20 -26.28
CA PHE A 256 13.22 -27.54 -25.73
C PHE A 256 13.06 -27.53 -24.21
N PRO A 257 12.68 -28.66 -23.60
CA PRO A 257 12.50 -28.78 -22.17
C PRO A 257 13.86 -28.78 -21.41
N GLY A 258 13.79 -28.55 -20.08
CA GLY A 258 14.96 -28.65 -19.20
C GLY A 258 15.79 -27.37 -19.07
N TRP A 259 15.52 -26.35 -19.87
CA TRP A 259 16.11 -25.02 -19.72
C TRP A 259 15.00 -23.95 -19.63
N ASN A 260 14.46 -23.78 -18.44
CA ASN A 260 13.38 -22.84 -18.14
C ASN A 260 13.94 -21.40 -18.06
N HIS A 261 14.14 -20.77 -19.22
CA HIS A 261 14.82 -19.49 -19.34
C HIS A 261 14.25 -18.66 -20.50
N LEU A 262 14.21 -17.34 -20.34
CA LEU A 262 13.70 -16.42 -21.35
C LEU A 262 14.36 -16.64 -22.72
N ASN A 263 15.67 -16.85 -22.78
CA ASN A 263 16.41 -17.07 -24.03
C ASN A 263 16.05 -18.39 -24.75
N ASN A 264 15.36 -19.31 -24.07
CA ASN A 264 14.87 -20.54 -24.69
C ASN A 264 13.48 -20.37 -25.36
N ALA A 265 12.85 -19.22 -25.20
CA ALA A 265 11.55 -18.97 -25.81
C ALA A 265 11.65 -18.78 -27.32
N SER A 266 10.61 -19.21 -28.06
CA SER A 266 10.50 -19.05 -29.51
C SER A 266 9.76 -17.75 -29.89
N VAL A 267 8.96 -17.20 -28.99
CA VAL A 267 8.18 -15.96 -29.18
C VAL A 267 8.46 -15.00 -28.05
N PHE A 268 8.76 -13.75 -28.38
CA PHE A 268 9.11 -12.71 -27.42
C PHE A 268 8.20 -11.51 -27.53
N ASN A 269 7.90 -10.91 -26.39
CA ASN A 269 7.29 -9.59 -26.29
C ASN A 269 8.04 -8.77 -25.24
N SER A 270 8.20 -7.46 -25.48
CA SER A 270 8.83 -6.57 -24.53
C SER A 270 8.10 -5.23 -24.48
N SER A 271 8.11 -4.62 -23.31
CA SER A 271 7.54 -3.30 -23.09
C SER A 271 8.39 -2.46 -22.16
N HIS A 272 8.30 -1.15 -22.32
CA HIS A 272 8.90 -0.18 -21.42
C HIS A 272 7.93 0.98 -21.22
N GLU A 273 7.69 1.36 -19.97
CA GLU A 273 6.85 2.47 -19.59
C GLU A 273 7.61 3.40 -18.65
N TYR A 274 7.45 4.70 -18.84
CA TYR A 274 8.02 5.72 -17.98
C TYR A 274 6.94 6.71 -17.53
N LYS A 275 6.84 6.93 -16.21
CA LYS A 275 5.92 7.90 -15.60
C LYS A 275 6.70 8.87 -14.71
N ARG A 276 6.30 10.13 -14.73
CA ARG A 276 6.81 11.16 -13.83
C ARG A 276 5.68 12.00 -13.27
N LYS A 277 5.65 12.14 -11.95
CA LYS A 277 4.70 12.98 -11.23
C LYS A 277 5.45 13.94 -10.33
N ARG A 278 5.05 15.22 -10.37
CA ARG A 278 5.56 16.25 -9.48
C ARG A 278 4.42 16.88 -8.69
N THR A 279 4.69 17.12 -7.41
CA THR A 279 3.79 17.83 -6.51
C THR A 279 4.57 18.94 -5.82
N VAL A 280 4.00 20.14 -5.82
CA VAL A 280 4.49 21.28 -5.04
C VAL A 280 3.41 21.64 -4.04
N GLY A 281 3.71 21.50 -2.74
CA GLY A 281 2.80 21.83 -1.64
C GLY A 281 3.30 23.05 -0.87
N ASN A 282 2.44 24.05 -0.69
CA ASN A 282 2.67 25.16 0.24
C ASN A 282 1.68 25.02 1.39
N PHE A 283 2.16 25.07 2.62
CA PHE A 283 1.30 24.87 3.78
C PHE A 283 1.64 25.80 4.95
N ALA A 284 0.63 26.04 5.77
CA ALA A 284 0.75 26.77 7.01
C ALA A 284 -0.03 26.06 8.12
N SER A 285 0.49 26.18 9.35
CA SER A 285 -0.19 25.73 10.56
C SER A 285 -0.03 26.82 11.63
N LEU A 286 -1.13 27.19 12.27
CA LEU A 286 -1.17 28.13 13.39
C LEU A 286 -1.79 27.42 14.60
N SER A 287 -1.12 27.48 15.72
CA SER A 287 -1.57 26.88 16.98
C SER A 287 -1.58 27.92 18.09
N LEU A 288 -2.65 27.95 18.86
CA LEU A 288 -2.79 28.79 20.03
C LEU A 288 -3.22 27.93 21.23
N ALA A 289 -2.44 27.94 22.29
CA ALA A 289 -2.79 27.33 23.56
C ALA A 289 -3.03 28.42 24.63
N TRP A 290 -4.11 28.25 25.41
CA TRP A 290 -4.46 29.10 26.52
C TRP A 290 -4.61 28.30 27.81
N LYS A 291 -3.80 28.64 28.82
CA LYS A 291 -3.80 28.07 30.18
C LYS A 291 -3.72 26.54 30.23
N ASN A 292 -3.15 25.90 29.22
CA ASN A 292 -3.20 24.45 29.03
C ASN A 292 -4.63 23.88 28.99
N MET A 293 -5.64 24.75 28.84
CA MET A 293 -7.04 24.43 28.89
C MET A 293 -7.68 24.45 27.50
N LEU A 294 -7.41 25.48 26.69
CA LEU A 294 -7.97 25.62 25.34
C LEU A 294 -6.84 25.55 24.29
N TYR A 295 -7.09 24.78 23.26
CA TYR A 295 -6.16 24.57 22.14
C TYR A 295 -6.89 24.80 20.83
N LEU A 296 -6.46 25.77 20.07
CA LEU A 296 -6.93 26.02 18.70
C LEU A 296 -5.81 25.72 17.73
N ASN A 297 -6.09 24.93 16.69
CA ASN A 297 -5.16 24.71 15.59
C ASN A 297 -5.88 24.98 14.26
N VAL A 298 -5.25 25.75 13.39
CA VAL A 298 -5.75 26.08 12.05
C VAL A 298 -4.67 25.76 11.05
N THR A 299 -4.99 24.96 10.02
CA THR A 299 -4.05 24.62 8.97
C THR A 299 -4.62 24.90 7.59
N GLY A 300 -3.76 25.14 6.65
CA GLY A 300 -4.11 25.25 5.24
C GLY A 300 -2.97 24.75 4.37
N ARG A 301 -3.32 23.99 3.32
CA ARG A 301 -2.34 23.51 2.35
C ARG A 301 -2.89 23.73 0.93
N ASN A 302 -2.00 24.18 0.04
CA ASN A 302 -2.25 24.23 -1.39
C ASN A 302 -1.27 23.32 -2.12
N ASP A 303 -1.79 22.35 -2.86
CA ASP A 303 -1.00 21.46 -3.71
C ASP A 303 -1.18 21.80 -5.19
N ILE A 304 -0.07 21.76 -5.92
CA ILE A 304 -0.02 21.85 -7.38
C ILE A 304 0.53 20.51 -7.89
N VAL A 305 -0.32 19.74 -8.57
CA VAL A 305 -0.01 18.36 -8.97
C VAL A 305 0.06 18.22 -10.47
N SER A 306 1.21 17.76 -11.00
CA SER A 306 1.45 17.69 -12.46
C SER A 306 0.59 16.64 -13.18
N SER A 307 0.02 15.67 -12.48
CA SER A 307 -0.84 14.62 -13.05
C SER A 307 -2.31 15.04 -13.19
N MET A 308 -2.64 16.31 -12.98
CA MET A 308 -3.99 16.85 -13.18
C MET A 308 -4.07 17.72 -14.42
N PRO A 309 -5.27 17.91 -15.02
CA PRO A 309 -5.49 18.88 -16.09
C PRO A 309 -4.98 20.26 -15.70
N ARG A 310 -4.47 21.01 -16.67
CA ARG A 310 -3.77 22.28 -16.43
C ARG A 310 -4.57 23.26 -15.57
N ASP A 311 -5.88 23.34 -15.76
CA ASP A 311 -6.76 24.28 -15.07
C ASP A 311 -7.19 23.81 -13.68
N ASN A 312 -7.06 22.51 -13.39
CA ASN A 312 -7.47 21.88 -12.13
C ASN A 312 -6.32 21.28 -11.32
N ARG A 313 -5.06 21.66 -11.62
CA ARG A 313 -3.87 21.11 -10.94
C ARG A 313 -3.59 21.68 -9.57
N SER A 314 -4.14 22.88 -9.27
CA SER A 314 -3.95 23.57 -7.99
C SER A 314 -5.23 23.50 -7.17
N PHE A 315 -5.12 23.02 -5.94
CA PHE A 315 -6.26 22.89 -5.02
C PHE A 315 -5.83 23.14 -3.57
N PHE A 316 -6.71 23.82 -2.85
CA PHE A 316 -6.50 24.21 -1.46
C PHE A 316 -7.43 23.44 -0.53
N TYR A 317 -6.93 23.05 0.63
CA TYR A 317 -7.71 22.39 1.67
C TYR A 317 -7.32 22.89 3.07
N PRO A 318 -8.30 23.39 3.82
CA PRO A 318 -8.13 23.87 5.19
C PRO A 318 -8.45 22.80 6.22
N SER A 319 -7.94 23.02 7.46
CA SER A 319 -8.49 22.36 8.64
C SER A 319 -8.53 23.30 9.84
N VAL A 320 -9.42 22.99 10.77
CA VAL A 320 -9.51 23.65 12.06
C VAL A 320 -9.84 22.62 13.13
N SER A 321 -9.17 22.70 14.28
CA SER A 321 -9.47 21.87 15.44
C SER A 321 -9.46 22.69 16.72
N LEU A 322 -10.39 22.35 17.63
CA LEU A 322 -10.52 22.94 18.95
C LEU A 322 -10.52 21.81 19.99
N GLY A 323 -9.69 21.97 21.02
CA GLY A 323 -9.63 21.08 22.17
C GLY A 323 -9.86 21.87 23.46
N TRP A 324 -10.73 21.36 24.33
CA TRP A 324 -11.01 21.95 25.63
C TRP A 324 -10.81 20.92 26.74
N VAL A 325 -9.77 21.13 27.56
CA VAL A 325 -9.53 20.36 28.79
C VAL A 325 -10.38 20.99 29.90
N PHE A 326 -11.61 20.54 30.00
CA PHE A 326 -12.58 21.17 30.90
C PHE A 326 -12.29 20.90 32.38
N THR A 327 -11.51 19.88 32.71
CA THR A 327 -11.07 19.61 34.09
C THR A 327 -9.97 20.58 34.59
N GLU A 328 -9.45 21.46 33.74
CA GLU A 328 -8.60 22.58 34.17
C GLU A 328 -9.46 23.73 34.75
N VAL A 329 -10.77 23.70 34.55
CA VAL A 329 -11.71 24.63 35.24
C VAL A 329 -11.90 24.12 36.66
N GLU A 330 -11.53 24.91 37.67
CA GLU A 330 -11.52 24.54 39.08
C GLU A 330 -12.88 23.98 39.58
N ALA A 331 -13.99 24.55 39.11
CA ALA A 331 -15.33 24.11 39.44
C ALA A 331 -15.73 22.73 38.88
N LEU A 332 -14.99 22.23 37.87
CA LEU A 332 -15.23 20.93 37.22
C LEU A 332 -14.23 19.86 37.67
N LYS A 333 -13.22 20.24 38.40
CA LYS A 333 -12.19 19.35 38.92
C LYS A 333 -12.71 18.51 40.08
N ASN A 334 -12.57 17.18 40.02
CA ASN A 334 -13.02 16.29 41.08
C ASN A 334 -12.18 15.00 41.10
N ASP A 335 -12.26 14.25 42.21
CA ASP A 335 -11.46 13.04 42.42
C ASP A 335 -11.93 11.84 41.61
N ILE A 336 -13.11 11.89 41.03
CA ILE A 336 -13.69 10.81 40.21
C ILE A 336 -13.23 10.99 38.75
N LEU A 337 -13.54 12.15 38.15
CA LEU A 337 -13.10 12.51 36.81
C LEU A 337 -11.85 13.38 36.91
N THR A 338 -10.68 12.74 36.84
CA THR A 338 -9.40 13.40 37.07
C THR A 338 -8.83 14.10 35.84
N PHE A 339 -9.24 13.67 34.64
CA PHE A 339 -8.95 14.34 33.39
C PHE A 339 -10.14 14.24 32.44
N GLY A 340 -10.50 15.36 31.81
CA GLY A 340 -11.56 15.42 30.82
C GLY A 340 -11.25 16.43 29.74
N LYS A 341 -11.22 15.97 28.48
CA LYS A 341 -11.04 16.79 27.29
C LYS A 341 -12.12 16.49 26.27
N ILE A 342 -12.71 17.54 25.72
CA ILE A 342 -13.59 17.47 24.54
C ILE A 342 -12.82 18.07 23.37
N ARG A 343 -12.93 17.46 22.20
CA ARG A 343 -12.29 17.93 20.97
C ARG A 343 -13.27 17.89 19.81
N GLY A 344 -13.14 18.88 18.93
CA GLY A 344 -13.87 18.92 17.67
C GLY A 344 -12.95 19.37 16.54
N SER A 345 -13.12 18.80 15.36
CA SER A 345 -12.35 19.21 14.19
C SER A 345 -13.17 19.17 12.91
N TYR A 346 -12.76 20.03 11.99
CA TYR A 346 -13.14 20.03 10.59
C TYR A 346 -11.89 20.02 9.73
N ALA A 347 -11.83 19.13 8.73
CA ALA A 347 -10.73 19.08 7.79
C ALA A 347 -11.23 18.79 6.38
N GLU A 348 -10.58 19.40 5.40
CA GLU A 348 -10.69 19.00 4.00
C GLU A 348 -9.39 18.37 3.54
N VAL A 349 -9.49 17.35 2.68
CA VAL A 349 -8.34 16.69 2.04
C VAL A 349 -8.65 16.50 0.56
N GLY A 350 -7.74 16.97 -0.28
CA GLY A 350 -7.79 16.76 -1.72
C GLY A 350 -6.97 15.53 -2.13
N MET A 351 -7.48 14.73 -3.06
CA MET A 351 -6.73 13.64 -3.68
C MET A 351 -6.70 13.84 -5.19
N ALA A 352 -5.49 14.01 -5.73
CA ALA A 352 -5.29 14.15 -7.16
C ALA A 352 -5.47 12.81 -7.87
N GLY A 353 -6.11 12.83 -9.04
CA GLY A 353 -6.14 11.71 -9.97
C GLY A 353 -4.95 11.70 -10.93
N GLU A 354 -5.02 10.80 -11.88
CA GLU A 354 -4.14 10.80 -13.05
C GLU A 354 -4.97 11.18 -14.28
N TYR A 355 -4.56 12.23 -14.98
CA TYR A 355 -5.10 12.64 -16.25
C TYR A 355 -4.09 12.33 -17.34
N VAL A 356 -4.50 11.55 -18.31
CA VAL A 356 -3.68 11.20 -19.48
C VAL A 356 -4.39 11.74 -20.72
N PRO A 357 -3.76 12.66 -21.48
CA PRO A 357 -4.30 13.08 -22.78
C PRO A 357 -4.43 11.88 -23.72
N SER A 358 -5.41 11.93 -24.61
CA SER A 358 -5.58 10.87 -25.64
C SER A 358 -4.30 10.67 -26.45
N TYR A 359 -3.89 9.43 -26.63
CA TYR A 359 -2.71 9.04 -27.39
C TYR A 359 -2.95 7.74 -28.17
N TYR A 360 -2.08 7.48 -29.13
CA TYR A 360 -2.02 6.23 -29.86
C TYR A 360 -0.84 5.40 -29.38
N TYR A 361 -1.00 4.11 -29.34
CA TYR A 361 0.09 3.19 -29.02
C TYR A 361 0.16 2.04 -30.05
N THR A 362 1.33 1.41 -30.13
CA THR A 362 1.54 0.25 -30.98
C THR A 362 1.24 -1.02 -30.20
N PRO A 363 0.23 -1.83 -30.58
CA PRO A 363 0.04 -3.12 -29.95
C PRO A 363 1.18 -4.04 -30.39
N GLY A 364 1.90 -4.61 -29.45
CA GLY A 364 2.80 -5.74 -29.74
C GLY A 364 2.02 -7.02 -30.06
N TYR A 365 0.74 -7.01 -29.71
CA TYR A 365 -0.12 -8.16 -29.73
C TYR A 365 -1.57 -7.66 -29.82
N GLY A 366 -2.27 -8.06 -30.83
CA GLY A 366 -3.68 -7.67 -31.09
C GLY A 366 -4.64 -8.81 -30.81
N GLY A 367 -5.90 -8.47 -30.45
CA GLY A 367 -6.94 -9.43 -30.11
C GLY A 367 -7.09 -10.56 -31.09
N GLY A 368 -7.34 -11.77 -30.60
CA GLY A 368 -7.66 -12.93 -31.40
C GLY A 368 -9.10 -12.83 -31.91
N PHE A 369 -9.28 -12.95 -33.19
CA PHE A 369 -10.63 -12.90 -33.79
C PHE A 369 -11.27 -14.27 -33.88
N PHE A 370 -10.53 -15.26 -34.25
CA PHE A 370 -11.03 -16.58 -34.48
C PHE A 370 -10.22 -17.62 -33.73
N GLN A 371 -10.85 -18.40 -32.89
CA GLN A 371 -10.23 -19.46 -32.08
C GLN A 371 -9.08 -19.01 -31.20
N GLY A 372 -9.13 -17.75 -30.72
CA GLY A 372 -8.11 -17.25 -29.78
C GLY A 372 -6.71 -17.03 -30.36
N THR A 373 -6.55 -17.12 -31.69
CA THR A 373 -5.24 -16.86 -32.31
C THR A 373 -4.96 -15.35 -32.32
N PRO A 374 -3.92 -14.89 -31.62
CA PRO A 374 -3.59 -13.48 -31.55
C PRO A 374 -3.00 -12.97 -32.87
N ILE A 375 -3.31 -11.71 -33.21
CA ILE A 375 -2.63 -10.99 -34.28
C ILE A 375 -1.38 -10.34 -33.68
N MET A 376 -0.24 -10.69 -34.20
CA MET A 376 1.05 -10.12 -33.75
C MET A 376 1.55 -9.07 -34.75
N TYR A 377 2.03 -7.95 -34.26
CA TYR A 377 2.65 -6.91 -35.07
C TYR A 377 4.19 -6.90 -34.85
N PRO A 378 4.98 -6.56 -35.89
CA PRO A 378 4.58 -6.11 -37.23
C PRO A 378 4.08 -7.23 -38.13
N ILE A 379 3.09 -6.94 -38.99
CA ILE A 379 2.63 -7.84 -40.05
C ILE A 379 3.29 -7.39 -41.36
N ASN A 380 4.06 -8.26 -41.99
CA ASN A 380 4.84 -7.93 -43.20
C ASN A 380 5.65 -6.62 -43.03
N GLY A 381 6.23 -6.40 -41.87
CA GLY A 381 6.98 -5.19 -41.56
C GLY A 381 6.16 -3.95 -41.23
N ASN A 382 4.83 -4.04 -41.25
CA ASN A 382 3.94 -2.90 -40.95
C ASN A 382 3.45 -2.98 -39.50
N MET A 383 3.62 -1.86 -38.77
CA MET A 383 3.09 -1.68 -37.43
C MET A 383 1.66 -1.13 -37.49
N ALA A 384 0.87 -1.46 -36.47
CA ALA A 384 -0.44 -0.83 -36.24
C ALA A 384 -0.35 0.21 -35.12
N TYR A 385 -1.23 1.22 -35.21
CA TYR A 385 -1.43 2.20 -34.17
C TYR A 385 -2.91 2.19 -33.77
N ILE A 386 -3.19 2.03 -32.50
CA ILE A 386 -4.55 2.06 -31.97
C ILE A 386 -4.69 3.15 -30.92
N PRO A 387 -5.84 3.83 -30.84
CA PRO A 387 -6.09 4.77 -29.76
C PRO A 387 -6.12 4.05 -28.42
N TYR A 388 -5.65 4.74 -27.38
CA TYR A 388 -5.77 4.21 -26.03
C TYR A 388 -7.25 4.07 -25.65
N PHE A 389 -7.60 2.94 -25.08
CA PHE A 389 -9.00 2.55 -24.87
C PHE A 389 -9.69 3.22 -23.68
N VAL A 390 -8.95 3.89 -22.80
CA VAL A 390 -9.48 4.72 -21.73
C VAL A 390 -9.37 6.19 -22.11
N VAL A 391 -10.49 6.90 -22.08
CA VAL A 391 -10.53 8.36 -22.25
C VAL A 391 -10.59 9.05 -20.90
N TYR A 392 -10.06 10.25 -20.83
CA TYR A 392 -10.04 11.06 -19.61
C TYR A 392 -10.82 12.35 -19.80
N ASP A 393 -11.66 12.70 -18.82
CA ASP A 393 -12.34 14.01 -18.83
C ASP A 393 -11.29 15.13 -18.77
N PRO A 394 -11.24 16.02 -19.75
CA PRO A 394 -10.32 17.16 -19.73
C PRO A 394 -10.55 18.12 -18.55
N ASN A 395 -11.73 18.07 -17.93
CA ASN A 395 -12.12 18.86 -16.75
C ASN A 395 -11.95 18.10 -15.44
N LEU A 396 -11.24 16.98 -15.45
CA LEU A 396 -11.02 16.16 -14.26
C LEU A 396 -10.55 17.03 -13.08
N LYS A 397 -11.22 16.89 -11.93
CA LYS A 397 -10.93 17.62 -10.68
C LYS A 397 -10.38 16.69 -9.62
N PRO A 398 -9.60 17.21 -8.65
CA PRO A 398 -9.26 16.43 -7.47
C PRO A 398 -10.50 16.00 -6.69
N GLN A 399 -10.50 14.77 -6.21
CA GLN A 399 -11.48 14.30 -5.25
C GLN A 399 -11.32 15.09 -3.95
N ASN A 400 -12.42 15.48 -3.31
CA ASN A 400 -12.42 16.20 -2.05
C ASN A 400 -13.13 15.38 -0.95
N THR A 401 -12.46 15.20 0.18
CA THR A 401 -12.99 14.58 1.39
C THR A 401 -13.14 15.64 2.48
N LYS A 402 -14.34 15.80 3.01
CA LYS A 402 -14.64 16.65 4.18
C LYS A 402 -14.87 15.76 5.39
N SER A 403 -14.09 15.98 6.43
CA SER A 403 -14.17 15.23 7.70
C SER A 403 -14.63 16.14 8.83
N TYR A 404 -15.56 15.65 9.62
CA TYR A 404 -16.03 16.26 10.86
C TYR A 404 -15.80 15.26 11.99
N GLU A 405 -15.13 15.68 13.04
CA GLU A 405 -14.84 14.81 14.17
C GLU A 405 -15.26 15.46 15.48
N LEU A 406 -15.82 14.65 16.37
CA LEU A 406 -16.08 14.98 17.76
C LEU A 406 -15.52 13.87 18.64
N GLY A 407 -14.77 14.25 19.68
CA GLY A 407 -14.13 13.29 20.57
C GLY A 407 -14.15 13.73 22.02
N ALA A 408 -14.06 12.74 22.89
CA ALA A 408 -13.93 12.93 24.33
C ALA A 408 -12.83 11.99 24.86
N ASP A 409 -11.92 12.56 25.64
CA ASP A 409 -10.84 11.84 26.34
C ASP A 409 -11.09 12.02 27.84
N LEU A 410 -11.42 10.93 28.53
CA LEU A 410 -11.80 10.94 29.94
C LEU A 410 -10.92 10.00 30.74
N THR A 411 -10.44 10.44 31.90
CA THR A 411 -9.70 9.59 32.85
C THR A 411 -10.35 9.70 34.22
N PHE A 412 -10.65 8.52 34.79
CA PHE A 412 -11.31 8.41 36.07
C PHE A 412 -10.39 7.80 37.12
N LEU A 413 -10.62 8.20 38.39
CA LEU A 413 -9.97 7.62 39.57
C LEU A 413 -8.44 7.54 39.43
N ASN A 414 -7.81 8.68 39.06
CA ASN A 414 -6.36 8.81 38.91
C ASN A 414 -5.73 7.79 37.93
N GLY A 415 -6.42 7.47 36.86
CA GLY A 415 -5.91 6.58 35.80
C GLY A 415 -6.35 5.13 35.92
N LEU A 416 -7.21 4.80 36.90
CA LEU A 416 -7.80 3.44 37.01
C LEU A 416 -8.60 3.07 35.78
N VAL A 417 -9.37 4.04 35.22
CA VAL A 417 -10.14 3.84 34.00
C VAL A 417 -9.89 5.03 33.06
N SER A 418 -9.59 4.76 31.81
CA SER A 418 -9.50 5.74 30.74
C SER A 418 -10.47 5.39 29.60
N LEU A 419 -11.15 6.37 29.08
CA LEU A 419 -12.08 6.24 27.96
C LEU A 419 -11.73 7.29 26.90
N ASN A 420 -11.42 6.83 25.69
CA ASN A 420 -11.33 7.67 24.50
C ASN A 420 -12.46 7.29 23.56
N TYR A 421 -13.26 8.25 23.16
CA TYR A 421 -14.31 8.07 22.17
C TYR A 421 -14.20 9.11 21.07
N THR A 422 -14.27 8.63 19.83
CA THR A 422 -14.32 9.50 18.65
C THR A 422 -15.46 9.09 17.74
N TYR A 423 -16.27 10.06 17.36
CA TYR A 423 -17.18 9.96 16.22
C TYR A 423 -16.63 10.79 15.08
N SER A 424 -16.52 10.22 13.89
CA SER A 424 -16.19 10.97 12.68
C SER A 424 -17.18 10.70 11.56
N ARG A 425 -17.49 11.76 10.81
CA ARG A 425 -18.22 11.68 9.55
C ARG A 425 -17.37 12.23 8.44
N GLN A 426 -17.14 11.38 7.44
CA GLN A 426 -16.40 11.73 6.23
C GLN A 426 -17.35 11.78 5.05
N ASN A 427 -17.32 12.85 4.27
CA ASN A 427 -18.09 13.01 3.05
C ASN A 427 -17.12 13.20 1.89
N VAL A 428 -17.11 12.25 0.98
CA VAL A 428 -16.31 12.26 -0.24
C VAL A 428 -17.17 12.75 -1.40
N LYS A 429 -16.67 13.71 -2.18
CA LYS A 429 -17.29 14.22 -3.39
C LYS A 429 -16.29 14.28 -4.53
N ASP A 430 -16.81 14.37 -5.75
CA ASP A 430 -16.01 14.41 -6.97
C ASP A 430 -15.06 13.19 -7.08
N GLN A 431 -15.53 12.03 -6.62
CA GLN A 431 -14.76 10.79 -6.64
C GLN A 431 -14.35 10.47 -8.07
N ILE A 432 -13.08 10.10 -8.26
CA ILE A 432 -12.54 9.76 -9.58
C ILE A 432 -12.68 8.26 -9.79
N PHE A 433 -13.37 7.86 -10.85
CA PHE A 433 -13.52 6.45 -11.20
C PHE A 433 -13.71 6.26 -12.71
N GLU A 434 -13.55 5.04 -13.13
CA GLU A 434 -13.65 4.61 -14.49
C GLU A 434 -15.10 4.19 -14.80
N VAL A 435 -15.75 4.89 -15.73
CA VAL A 435 -17.12 4.61 -16.16
C VAL A 435 -17.07 3.86 -17.49
N PRO A 436 -17.68 2.67 -17.59
CA PRO A 436 -17.76 1.94 -18.85
C PRO A 436 -18.48 2.77 -19.93
N LEU A 437 -17.97 2.73 -21.16
CA LEU A 437 -18.58 3.36 -22.32
C LEU A 437 -19.16 2.31 -23.27
N ALA A 438 -20.14 2.73 -24.08
CA ALA A 438 -20.63 1.89 -25.15
C ALA A 438 -19.52 1.63 -26.18
N GLY A 439 -19.35 0.39 -26.65
CA GLY A 439 -18.30 0.01 -27.60
C GLY A 439 -18.33 0.81 -28.92
N SER A 440 -19.49 1.37 -29.29
CA SER A 440 -19.65 2.26 -30.45
C SER A 440 -18.89 3.58 -30.34
N THR A 441 -18.44 3.96 -29.14
CA THR A 441 -17.62 5.18 -28.93
C THR A 441 -16.16 4.99 -29.35
N GLY A 442 -15.72 3.74 -29.53
CA GLY A 442 -14.32 3.39 -29.80
C GLY A 442 -13.42 3.37 -28.56
N ALA A 443 -13.98 3.65 -27.37
CA ALA A 443 -13.31 3.52 -26.08
C ALA A 443 -14.05 2.53 -25.18
N SER A 444 -13.33 1.87 -24.26
CA SER A 444 -13.95 0.94 -23.30
C SER A 444 -14.52 1.68 -22.10
N SER A 445 -13.91 2.79 -21.72
CA SER A 445 -14.25 3.51 -20.50
C SER A 445 -13.76 4.96 -20.51
N MET A 446 -14.32 5.74 -19.58
CA MET A 446 -13.94 7.13 -19.34
C MET A 446 -13.60 7.35 -17.86
N MET A 447 -12.43 7.91 -17.61
CA MET A 447 -12.04 8.38 -16.29
C MET A 447 -12.63 9.76 -16.05
N MET A 448 -13.51 9.90 -15.07
CA MET A 448 -14.21 11.15 -14.78
C MET A 448 -14.52 11.30 -13.29
N ASN A 449 -14.84 12.53 -12.89
CA ASN A 449 -15.42 12.76 -11.57
C ASN A 449 -16.89 12.37 -11.56
N GLY A 450 -17.29 11.73 -10.49
CA GLY A 450 -18.68 11.41 -10.23
C GLY A 450 -18.80 10.72 -8.88
N GLY A 451 -20.00 10.71 -8.38
CA GLY A 451 -20.27 10.04 -7.12
C GLY A 451 -19.95 10.84 -5.87
N LYS A 452 -20.72 10.52 -4.86
CA LYS A 452 -20.57 10.96 -3.49
C LYS A 452 -20.71 9.75 -2.58
N MET A 453 -19.91 9.72 -1.56
CA MET A 453 -19.97 8.70 -0.52
C MET A 453 -19.86 9.36 0.84
N HIS A 454 -20.43 8.73 1.85
CA HIS A 454 -20.12 9.10 3.22
C HIS A 454 -19.80 7.89 4.08
N SER A 455 -19.01 8.15 5.12
CA SER A 455 -18.65 7.17 6.15
C SER A 455 -18.99 7.73 7.52
N ASN A 456 -19.62 6.91 8.36
CA ASN A 456 -19.76 7.18 9.78
C ASN A 456 -18.84 6.22 10.53
N VAL A 457 -17.99 6.76 11.39
CA VAL A 457 -16.97 6.00 12.12
C VAL A 457 -17.14 6.23 13.60
N HIS A 458 -17.17 5.16 14.38
CA HIS A 458 -17.12 5.16 15.84
C HIS A 458 -15.89 4.44 16.30
N GLU A 459 -15.08 5.08 17.13
CA GLU A 459 -13.89 4.51 17.72
C GLU A 459 -13.94 4.66 19.24
N ILE A 460 -13.73 3.57 19.95
CA ILE A 460 -13.73 3.54 21.42
C ILE A 460 -12.46 2.82 21.86
N THR A 461 -11.71 3.45 22.74
CA THR A 461 -10.62 2.80 23.48
C THR A 461 -10.93 2.90 24.96
N LEU A 462 -11.07 1.76 25.63
CA LEU A 462 -11.24 1.65 27.06
C LEU A 462 -9.99 1.04 27.68
N GLY A 463 -9.31 1.80 28.54
CA GLY A 463 -8.17 1.34 29.33
C GLY A 463 -8.61 1.12 30.79
N ILE A 464 -8.16 0.04 31.41
CA ILE A 464 -8.40 -0.28 32.81
C ILE A 464 -7.08 -0.73 33.43
N SER A 465 -6.62 -0.01 34.47
CA SER A 465 -5.37 -0.30 35.21
C SER A 465 -5.71 -0.69 36.64
N PRO A 466 -6.25 -1.89 36.89
CA PRO A 466 -6.79 -2.27 38.21
C PRO A 466 -5.71 -2.43 39.28
N VAL A 467 -4.48 -2.64 38.89
CA VAL A 467 -3.35 -2.77 39.81
C VAL A 467 -2.17 -1.97 39.28
N ASP A 468 -1.72 -1.02 40.07
CA ASP A 468 -0.48 -0.26 39.82
C ASP A 468 0.27 -0.13 41.13
N THR A 469 1.21 -1.04 41.36
CA THR A 469 2.07 -1.10 42.54
C THR A 469 3.53 -1.03 42.13
N LYS A 470 4.42 -0.77 43.10
CA LYS A 470 5.87 -0.71 42.86
C LYS A 470 6.43 -1.97 42.17
N ASN A 471 5.84 -3.14 42.42
CA ASN A 471 6.36 -4.44 41.97
C ASN A 471 5.50 -5.13 40.93
N PHE A 472 4.27 -4.68 40.74
CA PHE A 472 3.33 -5.32 39.81
C PHE A 472 2.37 -4.29 39.23
N LYS A 473 2.23 -4.31 37.92
CA LYS A 473 1.29 -3.48 37.17
C LYS A 473 0.48 -4.35 36.23
N LEU A 474 -0.82 -4.09 36.17
CA LEU A 474 -1.74 -4.82 35.28
C LEU A 474 -2.60 -3.79 34.53
N ASP A 475 -2.48 -3.82 33.21
CA ASP A 475 -3.22 -2.94 32.33
C ASP A 475 -4.03 -3.76 31.32
N PHE A 476 -5.29 -3.38 31.11
CA PHE A 476 -6.15 -3.91 30.03
C PHE A 476 -6.49 -2.77 29.07
N ALA A 477 -6.47 -3.07 27.77
CA ALA A 477 -6.91 -2.15 26.72
C ALA A 477 -7.91 -2.85 25.80
N PHE A 478 -9.09 -2.24 25.62
CA PHE A 478 -10.13 -2.71 24.72
C PHE A 478 -10.35 -1.67 23.64
N ASN A 479 -10.17 -2.07 22.39
CA ASN A 479 -10.38 -1.21 21.23
C ASN A 479 -11.59 -1.73 20.45
N PHE A 480 -12.49 -0.82 20.12
CA PHE A 480 -13.63 -1.10 19.26
C PHE A 480 -13.72 -0.03 18.18
N SER A 481 -13.89 -0.46 16.93
CA SER A 481 -14.17 0.43 15.82
C SER A 481 -15.31 -0.09 14.97
N LYS A 482 -16.16 0.81 14.52
CA LYS A 482 -17.25 0.52 13.59
C LYS A 482 -17.24 1.56 12.48
N ILE A 483 -17.22 1.08 11.23
CA ILE A 483 -17.21 1.90 10.03
C ILE A 483 -18.42 1.50 9.19
N ASP A 484 -19.29 2.45 8.91
CA ASP A 484 -20.42 2.29 8.00
C ASP A 484 -20.22 3.25 6.81
N ASN A 485 -19.99 2.69 5.62
CA ASN A 485 -19.83 3.44 4.37
C ASN A 485 -21.12 3.36 3.56
N TYR A 486 -21.50 4.44 2.89
CA TYR A 486 -22.68 4.51 2.03
C TYR A 486 -22.35 5.22 0.72
N VAL A 487 -22.99 4.77 -0.36
CA VAL A 487 -22.95 5.44 -1.67
C VAL A 487 -24.13 6.39 -1.75
N ASP A 488 -23.86 7.68 -1.82
CA ASP A 488 -24.92 8.70 -1.91
C ASP A 488 -25.32 9.01 -3.36
N GLU A 489 -24.32 9.01 -4.25
CA GLU A 489 -24.49 9.36 -5.66
C GLU A 489 -23.41 8.67 -6.51
N LEU A 490 -23.73 8.27 -7.72
CA LEU A 490 -22.80 7.79 -8.74
C LEU A 490 -22.81 8.75 -9.94
N ALA A 491 -22.05 8.44 -10.99
CA ALA A 491 -22.05 9.24 -12.21
C ALA A 491 -23.47 9.31 -12.82
N PRO A 492 -23.82 10.41 -13.54
CA PRO A 492 -25.11 10.54 -14.18
C PRO A 492 -25.48 9.33 -15.04
N GLY A 493 -26.67 8.75 -14.80
CA GLY A 493 -27.15 7.56 -15.51
C GLY A 493 -26.60 6.22 -15.01
N VAL A 494 -25.79 6.20 -13.95
CA VAL A 494 -25.25 4.99 -13.34
C VAL A 494 -25.95 4.73 -12.01
N GLU A 495 -26.69 3.62 -11.90
CA GLU A 495 -27.39 3.23 -10.66
C GLU A 495 -26.52 2.33 -9.77
N SER A 496 -25.67 1.50 -10.38
CA SER A 496 -24.72 0.66 -9.65
C SER A 496 -23.48 0.34 -10.49
N ILE A 497 -22.36 0.10 -9.83
CA ILE A 497 -21.08 -0.29 -10.43
C ILE A 497 -20.69 -1.64 -9.89
N MET A 498 -20.42 -2.61 -10.78
CA MET A 498 -19.84 -3.89 -10.41
C MET A 498 -18.35 -3.70 -10.11
N LEU A 499 -17.92 -4.11 -8.92
CA LEU A 499 -16.54 -4.00 -8.46
C LEU A 499 -15.79 -5.32 -8.57
N GLY A 500 -16.51 -6.43 -8.56
CA GLY A 500 -15.91 -7.75 -8.64
C GLY A 500 -16.92 -8.87 -8.40
N GLY A 501 -16.45 -10.11 -8.43
CA GLY A 501 -17.27 -11.30 -8.29
C GLY A 501 -17.54 -12.00 -9.62
N PHE A 502 -18.48 -12.93 -9.59
CA PHE A 502 -18.91 -13.71 -10.75
C PHE A 502 -20.27 -13.19 -11.25
N VAL A 503 -20.97 -13.99 -12.04
CA VAL A 503 -22.37 -13.67 -12.42
C VAL A 503 -23.23 -13.52 -11.18
N THR A 504 -23.04 -14.39 -10.20
CA THR A 504 -23.57 -14.33 -8.83
C THR A 504 -22.67 -15.14 -7.88
N PRO A 505 -22.34 -14.67 -6.68
CA PRO A 505 -22.59 -13.32 -6.14
C PRO A 505 -21.68 -12.25 -6.75
N GLN A 506 -22.10 -11.00 -6.68
CA GLN A 506 -21.32 -9.84 -7.13
C GLN A 506 -21.10 -8.88 -5.97
N VAL A 507 -19.96 -8.20 -6.00
CA VAL A 507 -19.69 -7.03 -5.15
C VAL A 507 -20.00 -5.79 -5.96
N ARG A 508 -20.88 -4.93 -5.44
CA ARG A 508 -21.33 -3.72 -6.13
C ARG A 508 -21.31 -2.49 -5.21
N ALA A 509 -21.23 -1.33 -5.86
CA ALA A 509 -21.57 -0.04 -5.29
C ALA A 509 -22.92 0.40 -5.89
N GLY A 510 -23.98 0.42 -5.10
CA GLY A 510 -25.31 0.88 -5.49
C GLY A 510 -25.71 2.12 -4.72
N ILE A 511 -26.48 3.02 -5.36
CA ILE A 511 -26.94 4.27 -4.72
C ILE A 511 -27.85 3.94 -3.51
N GLY A 512 -27.53 4.51 -2.34
CA GLY A 512 -28.26 4.28 -1.08
C GLY A 512 -27.80 3.06 -0.30
N ASP A 513 -26.95 2.21 -0.88
CA ASP A 513 -26.49 0.98 -0.24
C ASP A 513 -25.24 1.19 0.62
N LYS A 514 -25.02 0.27 1.56
CA LYS A 514 -23.73 0.15 2.23
C LYS A 514 -22.66 -0.28 1.23
N PHE A 515 -21.48 0.29 1.38
CA PHE A 515 -20.32 0.00 0.51
C PHE A 515 -19.23 -0.77 1.27
N PRO A 516 -18.70 -1.86 0.67
CA PRO A 516 -19.20 -2.57 -0.50
C PRO A 516 -20.44 -3.41 -0.18
N GLY A 517 -21.38 -3.50 -1.13
CA GLY A 517 -22.55 -4.36 -1.05
C GLY A 517 -22.32 -5.71 -1.74
N ILE A 518 -22.80 -6.81 -1.14
CA ILE A 518 -22.79 -8.13 -1.77
C ILE A 518 -24.19 -8.38 -2.33
N TYR A 519 -24.26 -8.58 -3.63
CA TYR A 519 -25.48 -8.89 -4.36
C TYR A 519 -25.48 -10.36 -4.75
N GLY A 520 -26.54 -11.06 -4.39
CA GLY A 520 -26.75 -12.46 -4.71
C GLY A 520 -28.19 -12.69 -5.13
N VAL A 521 -28.49 -13.90 -5.62
CA VAL A 521 -29.86 -14.39 -5.88
C VAL A 521 -30.28 -15.27 -4.72
#